data_b54db0ac2b6e2dc0c3a5fdda1b801634
#
_entry.id   b54db0ac2b6e2dc0c3a5fdda1b801634
#
_cell.length_a   1.000
_cell.length_b   1.000
_cell.length_c   1.000
_cell.angle_alpha   90.00
_cell.angle_beta   90.00
_cell.angle_gamma   90.00
#
_symmetry.space_group_name_H-M   'P 1'
#
loop_
_entity.id
_entity.type
_entity.pdbx_description
1 polymer ?
#
loop_
_entity_poly.entity_id
_entity_poly.type
_entity_poly.pdbx_seq_one_letter_code
_entity_poly.pdbx_strand_id
1 'polypeptide(L)'
;MAETQDPRVAVYLDFDNIVMSWYDRVHGRQAYSRDRHRIAEDPTEPEIAERLAQATVDVGAVIDFAASFWSLTLTRAYADWSSPVNAVYRTQLVARAVDLVQLFPAAAYAKNGADIRLAVDTVEDLYLLPDLTHVVIVAGDSDYVPLAQRCRRLGRYVIALGVAGSTAKSLAAACDEFESYENLPGVERPTGPARSRPRRVVGGEEEGRGTTRSRSRRSQGGGEGADTTEGAESGGSRRGGRGRQNGAETASAEIEDRLDVTLEDEGEDDPREAATRLLERALQLGGRGDSEWLHSSAVKSHMRRMDPSFSEKALGFRSFSEFLKANADIAVLEETGHERLVRARD
;
A
#
# COMPACT_ATOMS: atom_id res chain seq x y z
N MET A 1 -35.57 10.62 22.37
CA MET A 1 -34.88 9.51 21.67
C MET A 1 -34.10 10.18 20.57
N ALA A 2 -32.79 10.07 20.54
CA ALA A 2 -32.00 10.56 19.40
C ALA A 2 -32.39 9.69 18.20
N GLU A 3 -32.90 10.31 17.15
CA GLU A 3 -33.05 9.65 15.85
C GLU A 3 -31.65 9.16 15.46
N THR A 4 -31.50 7.85 15.33
CA THR A 4 -30.29 7.27 14.72
C THR A 4 -30.32 7.68 13.27
N GLN A 5 -29.59 8.74 12.91
CA GLN A 5 -29.41 9.12 11.51
C GLN A 5 -28.74 7.96 10.79
N ASP A 6 -29.26 7.60 9.61
CA ASP A 6 -28.63 6.59 8.76
C ASP A 6 -27.19 7.02 8.44
N PRO A 7 -26.24 6.09 8.51
CA PRO A 7 -24.87 6.41 8.20
C PRO A 7 -24.69 6.93 6.77
N ARG A 8 -23.80 7.91 6.60
CA ARG A 8 -23.53 8.60 5.34
C ARG A 8 -22.05 8.46 4.99
N VAL A 9 -21.77 8.07 3.77
CA VAL A 9 -20.43 7.72 3.29
C VAL A 9 -19.92 8.78 2.32
N ALA A 10 -18.70 9.26 2.54
CA ALA A 10 -17.94 10.02 1.56
C ALA A 10 -16.78 9.18 1.03
N VAL A 11 -16.56 9.23 -0.28
CA VAL A 11 -15.52 8.45 -0.97
C VAL A 11 -14.55 9.38 -1.69
N TYR A 12 -13.27 9.19 -1.47
CA TYR A 12 -12.20 9.95 -2.08
C TYR A 12 -11.22 9.01 -2.76
N LEU A 13 -11.14 9.09 -4.09
CA LEU A 13 -10.30 8.22 -4.91
C LEU A 13 -9.08 8.99 -5.42
N ASP A 14 -7.90 8.60 -4.99
CA ASP A 14 -6.67 8.92 -5.72
C ASP A 14 -6.59 8.00 -6.94
N PHE A 15 -7.19 8.47 -8.05
CA PHE A 15 -7.41 7.63 -9.20
C PHE A 15 -6.12 7.32 -9.96
N ASP A 16 -5.19 8.27 -10.00
CA ASP A 16 -3.85 8.02 -10.58
C ASP A 16 -3.12 6.93 -9.81
N ASN A 17 -3.15 6.98 -8.48
CA ASN A 17 -2.49 5.99 -7.62
C ASN A 17 -3.07 4.59 -7.82
N ILE A 18 -4.41 4.44 -7.86
CA ILE A 18 -5.03 3.12 -8.02
C ILE A 18 -4.72 2.51 -9.39
N VAL A 19 -4.78 3.31 -10.47
CA VAL A 19 -4.48 2.86 -11.84
C VAL A 19 -3.03 2.42 -11.96
N MET A 20 -2.09 3.23 -11.47
CA MET A 20 -0.66 2.90 -11.50
C MET A 20 -0.34 1.66 -10.66
N SER A 21 -0.90 1.59 -9.45
CA SER A 21 -0.68 0.45 -8.55
C SER A 21 -1.27 -0.84 -9.09
N TRP A 22 -2.44 -0.77 -9.74
CA TRP A 22 -3.04 -1.94 -10.38
C TRP A 22 -2.27 -2.40 -11.60
N TYR A 23 -1.79 -1.48 -12.43
CA TYR A 23 -0.91 -1.80 -13.54
C TYR A 23 0.37 -2.52 -13.08
N ASP A 24 1.00 -2.01 -12.03
CA ASP A 24 2.17 -2.64 -11.42
C ASP A 24 1.84 -4.03 -10.83
N ARG A 25 0.64 -4.18 -10.27
CA ARG A 25 0.18 -5.46 -9.72
C ARG A 25 -0.01 -6.53 -10.79
N VAL A 26 -0.51 -6.15 -11.96
CA VAL A 26 -0.77 -7.04 -13.11
C VAL A 26 0.54 -7.36 -13.85
N HIS A 27 1.35 -6.35 -14.16
CA HIS A 27 2.52 -6.48 -15.04
C HIS A 27 3.86 -6.57 -14.30
N GLY A 28 3.84 -6.55 -12.97
CA GLY A 28 5.03 -6.61 -12.13
C GLY A 28 5.54 -5.25 -11.68
N ARG A 29 6.29 -5.27 -10.60
CA ARG A 29 6.77 -4.07 -9.89
C ARG A 29 7.41 -3.05 -10.83
N GLN A 30 7.03 -1.78 -10.69
CA GLN A 30 7.50 -0.63 -11.49
C GLN A 30 7.21 -0.76 -13.01
N ALA A 31 6.27 -1.60 -13.42
CA ALA A 31 5.91 -1.74 -14.82
C ALA A 31 5.38 -0.42 -15.39
N TYR A 32 4.51 0.27 -14.65
CA TYR A 32 3.98 1.57 -15.06
C TYR A 32 5.10 2.60 -15.27
N SER A 33 6.05 2.69 -14.37
CA SER A 33 7.19 3.62 -14.51
C SER A 33 8.03 3.33 -15.74
N ARG A 34 8.19 2.07 -16.13
CA ARG A 34 8.91 1.68 -17.34
C ARG A 34 8.16 2.04 -18.62
N ASP A 35 6.84 1.85 -18.59
CA ASP A 35 6.00 2.00 -19.77
C ASP A 35 5.43 3.42 -19.91
N ARG A 36 5.54 4.26 -18.89
CA ARG A 36 4.89 5.59 -18.81
C ARG A 36 5.17 6.49 -20.04
N HIS A 37 6.38 6.44 -20.61
CA HIS A 37 6.71 7.24 -21.78
C HIS A 37 5.97 6.74 -23.01
N ARG A 38 5.95 5.42 -23.25
CA ARG A 38 5.21 4.80 -24.34
C ARG A 38 3.70 5.04 -24.20
N ILE A 39 3.18 4.91 -23.00
CA ILE A 39 1.77 5.20 -22.66
C ILE A 39 1.41 6.65 -22.97
N ALA A 40 2.30 7.60 -22.63
CA ALA A 40 2.06 9.03 -22.87
C ALA A 40 2.22 9.40 -24.35
N GLU A 41 3.09 8.74 -25.10
CA GLU A 41 3.36 9.00 -26.51
C GLU A 41 2.27 8.37 -27.39
N ASP A 42 2.01 7.09 -27.22
CA ASP A 42 0.96 6.37 -27.96
C ASP A 42 0.34 5.23 -27.12
N PRO A 43 -0.77 5.49 -26.40
CA PRO A 43 -1.47 4.46 -25.64
C PRO A 43 -2.16 3.41 -26.53
N THR A 44 -2.22 3.63 -27.84
CA THR A 44 -2.84 2.72 -28.82
C THR A 44 -1.82 1.76 -29.45
N GLU A 45 -0.53 1.92 -29.16
CA GLU A 45 0.48 0.94 -29.55
C GLU A 45 0.04 -0.47 -29.11
N PRO A 46 0.04 -1.48 -29.99
CA PRO A 46 -0.63 -2.77 -29.71
C PRO A 46 -0.21 -3.44 -28.39
N GLU A 47 1.08 -3.44 -28.07
CA GLU A 47 1.59 -4.01 -26.82
C GLU A 47 1.11 -3.20 -25.59
N ILE A 48 1.16 -1.88 -25.68
CA ILE A 48 0.73 -0.98 -24.61
C ILE A 48 -0.78 -1.05 -24.40
N ALA A 49 -1.55 -1.04 -25.49
CA ALA A 49 -3.00 -1.16 -25.45
C ALA A 49 -3.45 -2.47 -24.80
N GLU A 50 -2.80 -3.60 -25.14
CA GLU A 50 -3.06 -4.89 -24.50
C GLU A 50 -2.76 -4.86 -23.01
N ARG A 51 -1.62 -4.30 -22.60
CA ARG A 51 -1.25 -4.18 -21.17
C ARG A 51 -2.21 -3.28 -20.40
N LEU A 52 -2.63 -2.16 -20.98
CA LEU A 52 -3.64 -1.28 -20.36
C LEU A 52 -4.98 -1.99 -20.22
N ALA A 53 -5.41 -2.76 -21.23
CA ALA A 53 -6.64 -3.53 -21.19
C ALA A 53 -6.62 -4.61 -20.09
N GLN A 54 -5.49 -5.31 -19.93
CA GLN A 54 -5.31 -6.31 -18.87
C GLN A 54 -5.29 -5.70 -17.47
N ALA A 55 -4.91 -4.44 -17.33
CA ALA A 55 -4.83 -3.72 -16.06
C ALA A 55 -5.97 -2.69 -15.89
N THR A 56 -7.10 -2.91 -16.56
CA THR A 56 -8.27 -2.03 -16.40
C THR A 56 -8.81 -2.10 -14.97
N VAL A 57 -9.06 -0.93 -14.37
CA VAL A 57 -9.67 -0.82 -13.04
C VAL A 57 -11.19 -0.95 -13.16
N ASP A 58 -11.78 -1.86 -12.41
CA ASP A 58 -13.23 -1.94 -12.25
C ASP A 58 -13.71 -0.87 -11.26
N VAL A 59 -14.12 0.27 -11.79
CA VAL A 59 -14.68 1.38 -11.01
C VAL A 59 -15.99 0.95 -10.32
N GLY A 60 -16.77 0.07 -10.98
CA GLY A 60 -17.98 -0.47 -10.41
C GLY A 60 -17.74 -1.18 -9.08
N ALA A 61 -16.74 -2.08 -9.06
CA ALA A 61 -16.39 -2.81 -7.85
C ALA A 61 -15.96 -1.89 -6.69
N VAL A 62 -15.23 -0.80 -7.00
CA VAL A 62 -14.81 0.20 -5.98
C VAL A 62 -16.01 0.92 -5.39
N ILE A 63 -16.92 1.41 -6.23
CA ILE A 63 -18.11 2.16 -5.80
C ILE A 63 -19.09 1.25 -5.06
N ASP A 64 -19.30 0.03 -5.56
CA ASP A 64 -20.17 -0.96 -4.92
C ASP A 64 -19.64 -1.39 -3.54
N PHE A 65 -18.32 -1.53 -3.41
CA PHE A 65 -17.67 -1.75 -2.11
C PHE A 65 -17.97 -0.60 -1.13
N ALA A 66 -17.77 0.64 -1.56
CA ALA A 66 -18.04 1.79 -0.71
C ALA A 66 -19.53 1.89 -0.33
N ALA A 67 -20.44 1.62 -1.28
CA ALA A 67 -21.89 1.60 -1.07
C ALA A 67 -22.35 0.46 -0.13
N SER A 68 -21.54 -0.60 0.02
CA SER A 68 -21.87 -1.70 0.94
C SER A 68 -21.82 -1.29 2.42
N PHE A 69 -21.21 -0.15 2.74
CA PHE A 69 -21.20 0.37 4.11
C PHE A 69 -22.47 1.15 4.42
N TRP A 70 -22.93 2.03 3.54
CA TRP A 70 -24.20 2.74 3.61
C TRP A 70 -24.40 3.67 2.41
N SER A 71 -25.34 4.64 2.54
CA SER A 71 -25.66 5.59 1.47
C SER A 71 -24.46 6.49 1.12
N LEU A 72 -24.08 6.45 -0.15
CA LEU A 72 -23.06 7.37 -0.68
C LEU A 72 -23.63 8.78 -0.77
N THR A 73 -23.01 9.71 -0.06
CA THR A 73 -23.39 11.11 -0.03
C THR A 73 -22.54 11.94 -0.98
N LEU A 74 -21.27 11.58 -1.06
CA LEU A 74 -20.27 12.30 -1.84
C LEU A 74 -19.27 11.27 -2.38
N THR A 75 -18.92 11.40 -3.66
CA THR A 75 -17.85 10.60 -4.27
C THR A 75 -17.02 11.48 -5.17
N ARG A 76 -15.71 11.59 -4.93
CA ARG A 76 -14.77 12.37 -5.74
C ARG A 76 -13.59 11.53 -6.18
N ALA A 77 -13.17 11.72 -7.43
CA ALA A 77 -11.98 11.09 -7.99
C ALA A 77 -11.00 12.16 -8.48
N TYR A 78 -9.76 12.01 -8.06
CA TYR A 78 -8.66 12.95 -8.30
C TYR A 78 -7.68 12.34 -9.27
N ALA A 79 -7.48 12.98 -10.41
CA ALA A 79 -6.52 12.54 -11.42
C ALA A 79 -6.22 13.66 -12.44
N ASP A 80 -5.20 13.46 -13.25
CA ASP A 80 -5.08 14.17 -14.52
C ASP A 80 -6.01 13.54 -15.56
N TRP A 81 -7.24 14.06 -15.65
CA TRP A 81 -8.27 13.58 -16.59
C TRP A 81 -7.98 13.94 -18.05
N SER A 82 -6.92 14.70 -18.34
CA SER A 82 -6.43 14.93 -19.69
C SER A 82 -5.51 13.82 -20.17
N SER A 83 -4.95 13.03 -19.25
CA SER A 83 -4.14 11.85 -19.54
C SER A 83 -4.99 10.78 -20.24
N PRO A 84 -4.53 10.21 -21.38
CA PRO A 84 -5.24 9.14 -22.08
C PRO A 84 -5.58 7.93 -21.20
N VAL A 85 -4.72 7.58 -20.25
CA VAL A 85 -4.91 6.46 -19.32
C VAL A 85 -6.13 6.67 -18.44
N ASN A 86 -6.38 7.90 -17.97
CA ASN A 86 -7.50 8.22 -17.09
C ASN A 86 -8.77 8.58 -17.87
N ALA A 87 -8.59 9.19 -19.06
CA ALA A 87 -9.70 9.68 -19.86
C ALA A 87 -10.73 8.60 -20.21
N VAL A 88 -10.28 7.35 -20.35
CA VAL A 88 -11.16 6.20 -20.68
C VAL A 88 -12.17 5.88 -19.56
N TYR A 89 -11.87 6.28 -18.33
CA TYR A 89 -12.72 6.02 -17.16
C TYR A 89 -13.78 7.11 -16.92
N ARG A 90 -13.65 8.30 -17.52
CA ARG A 90 -14.54 9.44 -17.23
C ARG A 90 -16.01 9.11 -17.38
N THR A 91 -16.40 8.46 -18.48
CA THR A 91 -17.80 8.14 -18.74
C THR A 91 -18.40 7.22 -17.67
N GLN A 92 -17.66 6.18 -17.25
CA GLN A 92 -18.16 5.24 -16.24
C GLN A 92 -18.17 5.85 -14.84
N LEU A 93 -17.22 6.73 -14.50
CA LEU A 93 -17.20 7.45 -13.23
C LEU A 93 -18.39 8.42 -13.13
N VAL A 94 -18.62 9.24 -14.18
CA VAL A 94 -19.74 10.17 -14.22
C VAL A 94 -21.08 9.44 -14.19
N ALA A 95 -21.22 8.29 -14.86
CA ALA A 95 -22.43 7.47 -14.81
C ALA A 95 -22.73 6.92 -13.40
N ARG A 96 -21.73 6.87 -12.52
CA ARG A 96 -21.83 6.49 -11.10
C ARG A 96 -21.89 7.71 -10.15
N ALA A 97 -22.17 8.90 -10.68
CA ALA A 97 -22.24 10.15 -9.93
C ALA A 97 -20.95 10.50 -9.16
N VAL A 98 -19.79 10.20 -9.75
CA VAL A 98 -18.49 10.56 -9.21
C VAL A 98 -18.08 11.93 -9.75
N ASP A 99 -17.78 12.85 -8.86
CA ASP A 99 -17.22 14.17 -9.20
C ASP A 99 -15.75 14.02 -9.61
N LEU A 100 -15.40 14.50 -10.81
CA LEU A 100 -14.05 14.44 -11.33
C LEU A 100 -13.29 15.72 -10.98
N VAL A 101 -12.29 15.60 -10.14
CA VAL A 101 -11.39 16.72 -9.78
C VAL A 101 -10.17 16.67 -10.69
N GLN A 102 -10.05 17.69 -11.57
CA GLN A 102 -8.89 17.80 -12.47
C GLN A 102 -7.65 18.21 -11.71
N LEU A 103 -6.59 17.45 -11.87
CA LEU A 103 -5.25 17.77 -11.40
C LEU A 103 -4.40 18.22 -12.59
N PHE A 104 -3.68 19.32 -12.40
CA PHE A 104 -2.77 19.83 -13.43
C PHE A 104 -1.34 19.52 -12.99
N PRO A 105 -0.59 18.70 -13.73
CA PRO A 105 0.81 18.45 -13.43
C PRO A 105 1.62 19.74 -13.62
N ALA A 106 1.77 20.51 -12.54
CA ALA A 106 2.65 21.67 -12.51
C ALA A 106 4.08 21.19 -12.27
N ALA A 107 4.98 21.51 -13.18
CA ALA A 107 6.35 21.00 -13.24
C ALA A 107 7.21 21.18 -11.97
N ALA A 108 6.81 22.07 -11.05
CA ALA A 108 7.52 22.35 -9.80
C ALA A 108 6.87 21.72 -8.54
N TYR A 109 5.58 21.31 -8.61
CA TYR A 109 4.82 20.84 -7.43
C TYR A 109 4.08 19.52 -7.72
N ALA A 110 4.43 18.84 -8.81
CA ALA A 110 3.66 17.70 -9.34
C ALA A 110 3.66 16.45 -8.49
N LYS A 111 4.59 16.32 -7.54
CA LYS A 111 4.79 15.03 -6.85
C LYS A 111 3.68 14.70 -5.82
N ASN A 112 3.05 15.69 -5.20
CA ASN A 112 2.06 15.49 -4.14
C ASN A 112 0.78 16.33 -4.33
N GLY A 113 0.49 16.76 -5.56
CA GLY A 113 -0.66 17.62 -5.83
C GLY A 113 -2.01 16.94 -5.57
N ALA A 114 -2.10 15.65 -5.90
CA ALA A 114 -3.29 14.82 -5.67
C ALA A 114 -3.54 14.66 -4.17
N ASP A 115 -2.50 14.23 -3.42
CA ASP A 115 -2.57 13.93 -2.00
C ASP A 115 -3.02 15.14 -1.19
N ILE A 116 -2.40 16.30 -1.46
CA ILE A 116 -2.72 17.54 -0.77
C ILE A 116 -4.15 17.99 -1.11
N ARG A 117 -4.54 17.97 -2.38
CA ARG A 117 -5.88 18.38 -2.81
C ARG A 117 -6.96 17.49 -2.22
N LEU A 118 -6.81 16.17 -2.31
CA LEU A 118 -7.72 15.20 -1.73
C LEU A 118 -7.83 15.39 -0.21
N ALA A 119 -6.70 15.56 0.48
CA ALA A 119 -6.70 15.74 1.92
C ALA A 119 -7.40 17.03 2.36
N VAL A 120 -7.21 18.14 1.63
CA VAL A 120 -7.86 19.42 1.92
C VAL A 120 -9.37 19.32 1.69
N ASP A 121 -9.79 18.82 0.53
CA ASP A 121 -11.21 18.65 0.18
C ASP A 121 -11.91 17.72 1.19
N THR A 122 -11.26 16.60 1.59
CA THR A 122 -11.82 15.69 2.59
C THR A 122 -12.08 16.39 3.92
N VAL A 123 -11.11 17.16 4.42
CA VAL A 123 -11.26 17.87 5.71
C VAL A 123 -12.31 18.97 5.61
N GLU A 124 -12.37 19.69 4.48
CA GLU A 124 -13.40 20.71 4.22
C GLU A 124 -14.79 20.09 4.19
N ASP A 125 -14.98 18.99 3.47
CA ASP A 125 -16.27 18.28 3.40
C ASP A 125 -16.73 17.76 4.76
N LEU A 126 -15.83 17.25 5.59
CA LEU A 126 -16.16 16.82 6.96
C LEU A 126 -16.60 17.99 7.86
N TYR A 127 -16.17 19.20 7.55
CA TYR A 127 -16.61 20.40 8.23
C TYR A 127 -17.95 20.90 7.69
N LEU A 128 -18.13 20.90 6.37
CA LEU A 128 -19.34 21.39 5.71
C LEU A 128 -20.52 20.38 5.83
N LEU A 129 -20.23 19.09 5.92
CA LEU A 129 -21.18 18.00 6.05
C LEU A 129 -20.96 17.23 7.36
N PRO A 130 -21.36 17.81 8.51
CA PRO A 130 -21.07 17.24 9.82
C PRO A 130 -21.76 15.89 10.07
N ASP A 131 -22.75 15.55 9.29
CA ASP A 131 -23.50 14.30 9.30
C ASP A 131 -22.84 13.15 8.53
N LEU A 132 -21.74 13.38 7.83
CA LEU A 132 -20.91 12.31 7.30
C LEU A 132 -20.38 11.43 8.44
N THR A 133 -20.57 10.14 8.36
CA THR A 133 -20.17 9.18 9.39
C THR A 133 -18.99 8.33 8.97
N HIS A 134 -18.86 8.05 7.67
CA HIS A 134 -17.84 7.19 7.09
C HIS A 134 -17.05 7.92 6.02
N VAL A 135 -15.75 7.63 5.98
CA VAL A 135 -14.82 8.12 4.96
C VAL A 135 -14.11 6.94 4.33
N VAL A 136 -14.26 6.77 3.04
CA VAL A 136 -13.54 5.76 2.25
C VAL A 136 -12.41 6.45 1.48
N ILE A 137 -11.18 6.06 1.75
CA ILE A 137 -9.97 6.54 1.06
C ILE A 137 -9.50 5.43 0.13
N VAL A 138 -9.59 5.68 -1.18
CA VAL A 138 -9.13 4.74 -2.20
C VAL A 138 -7.73 5.17 -2.67
N ALA A 139 -6.72 4.66 -2.00
CA ALA A 139 -5.32 4.99 -2.25
C ALA A 139 -4.38 3.98 -1.57
N GLY A 140 -3.13 3.92 -2.02
CA GLY A 140 -2.11 3.04 -1.44
C GLY A 140 -0.97 3.76 -0.73
N ASP A 141 -0.91 5.09 -0.79
CA ASP A 141 0.23 5.86 -0.31
C ASP A 141 0.19 6.11 1.21
N SER A 142 1.38 6.10 1.84
CA SER A 142 1.56 6.47 3.25
C SER A 142 1.24 7.93 3.54
N ASP A 143 1.27 8.79 2.53
CA ASP A 143 1.02 10.22 2.66
C ASP A 143 -0.43 10.52 3.12
N TYR A 144 -1.34 9.54 2.97
CA TYR A 144 -2.71 9.62 3.49
C TYR A 144 -2.86 9.23 4.97
N VAL A 145 -1.81 8.76 5.64
CA VAL A 145 -1.85 8.43 7.08
C VAL A 145 -2.30 9.62 7.95
N PRO A 146 -1.77 10.84 7.77
CA PRO A 146 -2.23 12.01 8.52
C PRO A 146 -3.71 12.34 8.29
N LEU A 147 -4.20 12.15 7.05
CA LEU A 147 -5.61 12.33 6.71
C LEU A 147 -6.49 11.32 7.43
N ALA A 148 -6.18 10.02 7.34
CA ALA A 148 -6.91 8.95 8.02
C ALA A 148 -6.99 9.20 9.54
N GLN A 149 -5.87 9.54 10.16
CA GLN A 149 -5.82 9.90 11.59
C GLN A 149 -6.66 11.13 11.91
N ARG A 150 -6.70 12.14 11.02
CA ARG A 150 -7.51 13.35 11.22
C ARG A 150 -9.00 13.01 11.16
N CYS A 151 -9.43 12.23 10.17
CA CYS A 151 -10.82 11.79 10.02
C CYS A 151 -11.28 11.01 11.26
N ARG A 152 -10.48 10.09 11.79
CA ARG A 152 -10.77 9.34 13.03
C ARG A 152 -10.88 10.26 14.24
N ARG A 153 -9.99 11.25 14.39
CA ARG A 153 -10.08 12.26 15.47
C ARG A 153 -11.34 13.11 15.39
N LEU A 154 -11.87 13.29 14.17
CA LEU A 154 -13.16 13.96 13.95
C LEU A 154 -14.36 13.02 14.14
N GLY A 155 -14.14 11.80 14.63
CA GLY A 155 -15.19 10.81 14.95
C GLY A 155 -15.74 10.10 13.74
N ARG A 156 -15.01 10.05 12.60
CA ARG A 156 -15.45 9.32 11.41
C ARG A 156 -14.87 7.91 11.39
N TYR A 157 -15.66 6.96 10.92
CA TYR A 157 -15.18 5.62 10.62
C TYR A 157 -14.43 5.65 9.30
N VAL A 158 -13.17 5.27 9.29
CA VAL A 158 -12.28 5.40 8.14
C VAL A 158 -11.99 4.04 7.54
N ILE A 159 -12.29 3.91 6.25
CA ILE A 159 -12.02 2.71 5.46
C ILE A 159 -10.97 3.07 4.41
N ALA A 160 -9.94 2.25 4.29
CA ALA A 160 -9.00 2.36 3.18
C ALA A 160 -9.18 1.20 2.20
N LEU A 161 -9.09 1.51 0.91
CA LEU A 161 -9.06 0.54 -0.18
C LEU A 161 -7.79 0.78 -1.00
N GLY A 162 -6.95 -0.24 -1.14
CA GLY A 162 -5.71 -0.13 -1.90
C GLY A 162 -5.34 -1.42 -2.61
N VAL A 163 -4.31 -1.39 -3.45
CA VAL A 163 -3.82 -2.57 -4.18
C VAL A 163 -2.81 -3.32 -3.31
N ALA A 164 -2.96 -4.65 -3.18
CA ALA A 164 -2.04 -5.46 -2.39
C ALA A 164 -0.59 -5.37 -2.90
N GLY A 165 0.34 -5.17 -1.97
CA GLY A 165 1.76 -5.02 -2.27
C GLY A 165 2.19 -3.61 -2.68
N SER A 166 1.25 -2.71 -2.96
CA SER A 166 1.50 -1.27 -3.17
C SER A 166 1.05 -0.44 -1.98
N THR A 167 0.06 -0.93 -1.20
CA THR A 167 -0.48 -0.17 -0.08
C THR A 167 0.47 -0.21 1.11
N ALA A 168 0.74 0.97 1.65
CA ALA A 168 1.55 1.13 2.85
C ALA A 168 0.86 0.50 4.07
N LYS A 169 1.56 -0.35 4.79
CA LYS A 169 1.07 -0.98 6.04
C LYS A 169 0.64 0.09 7.07
N SER A 170 1.33 1.23 7.08
CA SER A 170 1.02 2.37 7.95
C SER A 170 -0.36 2.98 7.65
N LEU A 171 -0.77 3.07 6.38
CA LEU A 171 -2.11 3.55 6.03
C LEU A 171 -3.18 2.57 6.50
N ALA A 172 -3.00 1.28 6.24
CA ALA A 172 -3.92 0.25 6.72
C ALA A 172 -4.09 0.29 8.25
N ALA A 173 -2.99 0.45 8.99
CA ALA A 173 -3.02 0.56 10.46
C ALA A 173 -3.64 1.87 10.97
N ALA A 174 -3.65 2.93 10.17
CA ALA A 174 -4.25 4.22 10.53
C ALA A 174 -5.77 4.27 10.36
N CYS A 175 -6.36 3.31 9.63
CA CYS A 175 -7.79 3.21 9.35
C CYS A 175 -8.51 2.29 10.34
N ASP A 176 -9.84 2.31 10.33
CA ASP A 176 -10.67 1.37 11.11
C ASP A 176 -10.90 0.08 10.33
N GLU A 177 -10.88 0.15 9.00
CA GLU A 177 -10.97 -0.99 8.10
C GLU A 177 -10.09 -0.79 6.88
N PHE A 178 -9.51 -1.90 6.40
CA PHE A 178 -8.73 -1.94 5.17
C PHE A 178 -9.18 -3.11 4.30
N GLU A 179 -9.33 -2.87 2.99
CA GLU A 179 -9.57 -3.93 2.02
C GLU A 179 -8.65 -3.79 0.82
N SER A 180 -8.27 -4.92 0.25
CA SER A 180 -7.47 -4.95 -0.98
C SER A 180 -8.36 -4.99 -2.21
N TYR A 181 -8.06 -4.17 -3.21
CA TYR A 181 -8.82 -4.07 -4.46
C TYR A 181 -9.05 -5.44 -5.13
N GLU A 182 -8.03 -6.30 -5.18
CA GLU A 182 -8.14 -7.64 -5.76
C GLU A 182 -9.04 -8.62 -4.99
N ASN A 183 -9.51 -8.25 -3.80
CA ASN A 183 -10.46 -9.04 -3.04
C ASN A 183 -11.91 -8.63 -3.28
N LEU A 184 -12.13 -7.51 -3.99
CA LEU A 184 -13.47 -7.04 -4.31
C LEU A 184 -14.20 -8.06 -5.19
N PRO A 185 -15.50 -8.22 -4.99
CA PRO A 185 -16.33 -9.07 -5.87
C PRO A 185 -16.26 -8.58 -7.32
N GLY A 186 -16.04 -9.49 -8.27
CA GLY A 186 -15.96 -9.18 -9.70
C GLY A 186 -14.58 -8.79 -10.19
N VAL A 187 -13.63 -8.46 -9.33
CA VAL A 187 -12.26 -8.16 -9.74
C VAL A 187 -11.49 -9.46 -9.99
N GLU A 188 -10.98 -9.60 -11.22
CA GLU A 188 -10.14 -10.74 -11.59
C GLU A 188 -8.76 -10.60 -10.95
N ARG A 189 -8.37 -11.61 -10.17
CA ARG A 189 -7.04 -11.63 -9.56
C ARG A 189 -5.99 -11.87 -10.63
N PRO A 190 -4.91 -11.05 -10.69
CA PRO A 190 -3.82 -11.32 -11.58
C PRO A 190 -3.24 -12.70 -11.28
N THR A 191 -3.21 -13.56 -12.28
CA THR A 191 -2.46 -14.81 -12.22
C THR A 191 -0.98 -14.48 -12.40
N GLY A 192 -0.36 -13.95 -11.36
CA GLY A 192 1.09 -13.71 -11.35
C GLY A 192 1.82 -15.05 -11.52
N PRO A 193 3.04 -15.06 -12.08
CA PRO A 193 3.83 -16.26 -12.16
C PRO A 193 3.94 -16.83 -10.76
N ALA A 194 3.45 -18.06 -10.60
CA ALA A 194 3.56 -18.80 -9.34
C ALA A 194 5.02 -18.70 -8.90
N ARG A 195 5.28 -18.10 -7.74
CA ARG A 195 6.62 -18.13 -7.15
C ARG A 195 7.01 -19.60 -7.13
N SER A 196 7.86 -20.02 -8.05
CA SER A 196 8.43 -21.36 -8.06
C SER A 196 9.18 -21.49 -6.74
N ARG A 197 8.57 -22.24 -5.79
CA ARG A 197 9.26 -22.65 -4.57
C ARG A 197 10.59 -23.24 -5.02
N PRO A 198 11.73 -22.84 -4.47
CA PRO A 198 12.97 -23.49 -4.75
C PRO A 198 12.78 -24.97 -4.36
N ARG A 199 12.81 -25.84 -5.37
CA ARG A 199 12.74 -27.28 -5.21
C ARG A 199 13.94 -27.66 -4.36
N ARG A 200 13.68 -28.00 -3.09
CA ARG A 200 14.68 -28.54 -2.16
C ARG A 200 15.21 -29.81 -2.80
N VAL A 201 16.36 -29.71 -3.43
CA VAL A 201 17.10 -30.87 -3.92
C VAL A 201 17.59 -31.60 -2.68
N VAL A 202 16.95 -32.69 -2.36
CA VAL A 202 17.46 -33.68 -1.43
C VAL A 202 18.64 -34.33 -2.15
N GLY A 203 19.84 -33.85 -1.84
CA GLY A 203 21.08 -34.49 -2.27
C GLY A 203 21.31 -35.74 -1.45
N GLY A 204 21.31 -36.89 -2.13
CA GLY A 204 21.78 -38.16 -1.59
C GLY A 204 23.26 -38.08 -1.28
N GLU A 205 23.62 -38.74 -0.20
CA GLU A 205 24.96 -39.01 0.24
C GLU A 205 25.70 -39.85 -0.80
N GLU A 206 26.94 -39.47 -1.12
CA GLU A 206 28.01 -40.44 -1.45
C GLU A 206 29.37 -39.95 -0.95
N GLU A 207 29.99 -40.84 -0.21
CA GLU A 207 31.32 -40.73 0.36
C GLU A 207 32.42 -40.74 -0.71
N GLY A 208 33.54 -40.07 -0.43
CA GLY A 208 34.77 -40.28 -1.20
C GLY A 208 35.92 -39.32 -0.88
N ARG A 209 36.69 -39.66 0.13
CA ARG A 209 38.16 -39.43 0.37
C ARG A 209 38.97 -38.68 -0.67
N GLY A 210 39.83 -37.81 -0.18
CA GLY A 210 41.14 -37.53 -0.83
C GLY A 210 41.74 -36.15 -0.57
N THR A 211 42.49 -36.03 0.50
CA THR A 211 43.79 -35.34 0.73
C THR A 211 44.35 -34.47 -0.45
N THR A 212 44.76 -33.24 -0.23
CA THR A 212 46.13 -32.80 0.01
C THR A 212 46.32 -31.28 0.00
N ARG A 213 47.10 -30.85 0.92
CA ARG A 213 47.79 -29.59 1.18
C ARG A 213 48.42 -28.90 -0.05
N SER A 214 48.50 -27.53 -0.03
CA SER A 214 49.71 -26.69 -0.11
C SER A 214 49.33 -25.21 -0.20
N ARG A 215 49.59 -24.39 0.74
CA ARG A 215 50.71 -23.53 1.14
C ARG A 215 51.25 -22.58 0.08
N SER A 216 51.16 -21.30 0.46
CA SER A 216 52.17 -20.22 0.46
C SER A 216 52.33 -19.43 -0.86
N ARG A 217 52.50 -18.14 -0.87
CA ARG A 217 53.36 -17.08 -0.31
C ARG A 217 53.01 -15.81 -1.09
N ARG A 218 52.72 -14.64 -0.52
CA ARG A 218 53.57 -13.51 -0.07
C ARG A 218 54.63 -13.00 -1.07
N SER A 219 54.49 -11.72 -1.50
CA SER A 219 55.49 -10.64 -1.69
C SER A 219 54.76 -9.40 -2.22
N GLN A 220 54.70 -8.26 -1.64
CA GLN A 220 55.69 -7.25 -1.25
C GLN A 220 56.49 -6.62 -2.43
N GLY A 221 56.45 -5.26 -2.42
CA GLY A 221 57.31 -4.29 -3.11
C GLY A 221 56.48 -3.23 -3.83
N GLY A 222 56.53 -1.93 -3.64
CA GLY A 222 57.55 -1.07 -3.07
C GLY A 222 57.97 -0.03 -4.12
N GLY A 223 58.08 1.26 -3.73
CA GLY A 223 58.78 2.34 -4.45
C GLY A 223 57.84 3.46 -4.93
N GLU A 224 57.74 4.62 -4.32
CA GLU A 224 58.64 5.75 -4.12
C GLU A 224 58.90 6.62 -5.36
N GLY A 225 58.76 7.95 -5.13
CA GLY A 225 59.40 9.06 -5.85
C GLY A 225 58.39 10.12 -6.28
N ALA A 226 58.15 11.23 -5.54
CA ALA A 226 58.91 12.47 -5.46
C ALA A 226 59.02 13.16 -6.84
N ASP A 227 58.84 14.41 -7.07
CA ASP A 227 59.09 15.65 -6.34
C ASP A 227 58.70 16.85 -7.22
N THR A 228 58.34 17.98 -6.57
CA THR A 228 58.63 19.41 -6.91
C THR A 228 58.14 19.98 -8.27
N THR A 229 57.73 21.21 -8.45
CA THR A 229 57.93 22.54 -7.86
C THR A 229 57.04 23.56 -8.55
N GLU A 230 56.57 24.54 -7.78
CA GLU A 230 56.57 26.00 -7.94
C GLU A 230 56.22 26.72 -9.25
N GLY A 231 55.45 27.82 -9.05
CA GLY A 231 55.51 29.06 -9.79
C GLY A 231 54.16 29.67 -10.05
N ALA A 232 53.60 30.50 -9.24
CA ALA A 232 53.72 31.95 -8.98
C ALA A 232 53.02 32.83 -10.03
N GLU A 233 52.11 33.67 -9.46
CA GLU A 233 51.72 35.06 -9.83
C GLU A 233 51.01 35.31 -11.17
N SER A 234 50.02 36.11 -11.30
CA SER A 234 49.52 37.34 -10.71
C SER A 234 48.29 37.83 -11.47
N GLY A 235 47.39 38.49 -10.79
CA GLY A 235 46.88 39.80 -11.24
C GLY A 235 45.54 39.83 -11.96
N GLY A 236 44.54 40.51 -11.34
CA GLY A 236 43.58 41.24 -12.12
C GLY A 236 42.11 41.14 -11.72
N SER A 237 41.75 41.90 -10.74
CA SER A 237 40.47 42.51 -10.43
C SER A 237 39.48 42.71 -11.61
N ARG A 238 38.16 42.37 -11.43
CA ARG A 238 36.99 43.29 -11.46
C ARG A 238 35.65 42.54 -11.46
N ARG A 239 34.88 42.83 -10.42
CA ARG A 239 33.42 43.10 -10.34
C ARG A 239 32.46 42.35 -11.27
N GLY A 240 31.47 41.70 -10.64
CA GLY A 240 30.16 41.47 -11.23
C GLY A 240 29.36 40.43 -10.44
N GLY A 241 28.51 40.88 -9.50
CA GLY A 241 27.64 40.00 -8.70
C GLY A 241 26.59 39.27 -9.53
N ARG A 242 26.22 38.15 -9.01
CA ARG A 242 24.96 37.42 -9.06
C ARG A 242 25.24 35.94 -8.91
N GLY A 243 24.72 35.37 -7.87
CA GLY A 243 24.85 33.95 -7.65
C GLY A 243 24.57 33.55 -6.20
N ARG A 244 23.44 33.91 -5.69
CA ARG A 244 22.89 33.32 -4.47
C ARG A 244 21.59 32.64 -4.87
N GLN A 245 21.68 31.44 -5.42
CA GLN A 245 20.49 30.57 -5.66
C GLN A 245 20.77 29.07 -5.62
N ASN A 246 22.00 28.60 -5.34
CA ASN A 246 22.31 27.17 -5.31
C ASN A 246 22.51 26.59 -3.92
N GLY A 247 22.09 27.28 -2.85
CA GLY A 247 22.24 26.77 -1.47
C GLY A 247 20.96 26.18 -0.89
N ALA A 248 19.82 26.33 -1.54
CA ALA A 248 18.54 25.85 -1.03
C ALA A 248 18.17 24.44 -1.57
N GLU A 249 18.57 24.12 -2.81
CA GLU A 249 18.28 22.82 -3.41
C GLU A 249 19.13 21.68 -2.86
N THR A 250 20.39 21.95 -2.51
CA THR A 250 21.28 20.93 -1.89
C THR A 250 20.90 20.65 -0.44
N ALA A 251 20.36 21.65 0.28
CA ALA A 251 19.93 21.45 1.67
C ALA A 251 18.61 20.65 1.75
N SER A 252 17.73 20.77 0.76
CA SER A 252 16.49 19.99 0.69
C SER A 252 16.77 18.52 0.34
N ALA A 253 17.69 18.25 -0.58
CA ALA A 253 18.09 16.90 -0.94
C ALA A 253 18.83 16.16 0.19
N GLU A 254 19.64 16.88 0.97
CA GLU A 254 20.34 16.30 2.13
C GLU A 254 19.43 16.08 3.35
N ILE A 255 18.29 16.79 3.43
CA ILE A 255 17.27 16.59 4.47
C ILE A 255 16.34 15.43 4.09
N GLU A 256 16.02 15.26 2.81
CA GLU A 256 15.25 14.09 2.32
C GLU A 256 16.05 12.77 2.48
N ASP A 257 17.38 12.79 2.25
CA ASP A 257 18.25 11.63 2.45
C ASP A 257 18.49 11.31 3.95
N ARG A 258 18.23 12.28 4.85
CA ARG A 258 18.32 12.09 6.30
C ARG A 258 17.00 11.76 6.98
N LEU A 259 15.87 11.97 6.30
CA LEU A 259 14.53 11.58 6.77
C LEU A 259 14.06 10.24 6.18
N ASP A 260 14.83 9.66 5.28
CA ASP A 260 14.83 8.22 5.08
C ASP A 260 15.54 7.55 6.28
N VAL A 261 15.03 7.88 7.47
CA VAL A 261 15.10 6.94 8.59
C VAL A 261 14.38 5.71 8.05
N THR A 262 15.12 4.85 7.43
CA THR A 262 14.86 3.44 7.42
C THR A 262 14.29 3.11 8.79
N LEU A 263 12.96 3.07 8.91
CA LEU A 263 12.36 2.10 9.78
C LEU A 263 13.02 0.82 9.31
N GLU A 264 14.05 0.43 10.03
CA GLU A 264 14.76 -0.82 9.82
C GLU A 264 13.63 -1.80 9.59
N ASP A 265 13.67 -2.40 8.43
CA ASP A 265 12.90 -3.57 8.08
C ASP A 265 13.16 -4.58 9.20
N GLU A 266 12.38 -4.46 10.28
CA GLU A 266 12.33 -5.46 11.34
C GLU A 266 11.87 -6.70 10.60
N GLY A 267 12.84 -7.55 10.31
CA GLY A 267 12.88 -8.73 9.45
C GLY A 267 11.47 -9.18 9.09
N GLU A 268 11.16 -9.28 7.78
CA GLU A 268 9.86 -9.69 7.25
C GLU A 268 9.35 -10.90 8.04
N ASP A 269 8.65 -10.62 9.14
CA ASP A 269 7.90 -11.64 9.86
C ASP A 269 7.01 -12.32 8.82
N ASP A 270 7.08 -13.62 8.71
CA ASP A 270 6.19 -14.38 7.82
C ASP A 270 4.76 -13.85 8.06
N PRO A 271 4.07 -13.34 7.04
CA PRO A 271 2.72 -12.80 7.20
C PRO A 271 1.75 -13.76 7.91
N ARG A 272 2.03 -15.07 7.84
CA ARG A 272 1.27 -16.10 8.55
C ARG A 272 1.58 -16.10 10.04
N GLU A 273 2.83 -15.95 10.42
CA GLU A 273 3.21 -15.85 11.84
C GLU A 273 2.66 -14.60 12.49
N ALA A 274 2.70 -13.47 11.76
CA ALA A 274 2.10 -12.22 12.22
C ALA A 274 0.57 -12.39 12.44
N ALA A 275 -0.13 -13.05 11.51
CA ALA A 275 -1.55 -13.34 11.65
C ALA A 275 -1.87 -14.34 12.78
N THR A 276 -0.99 -15.28 13.02
CA THR A 276 -1.09 -16.23 14.13
C THR A 276 -0.98 -15.51 15.48
N ARG A 277 0.01 -14.62 15.64
CA ARG A 277 0.15 -13.78 16.84
C ARG A 277 -1.04 -12.84 17.03
N LEU A 278 -1.60 -12.32 15.92
CA LEU A 278 -2.79 -11.48 15.95
C LEU A 278 -4.02 -12.26 16.45
N LEU A 279 -4.20 -13.50 15.99
CA LEU A 279 -5.26 -14.40 16.43
C LEU A 279 -5.15 -14.70 17.94
N GLU A 280 -3.96 -15.05 18.40
CA GLU A 280 -3.69 -15.32 19.83
C GLU A 280 -4.09 -14.11 20.71
N ARG A 281 -3.65 -12.92 20.30
CA ARG A 281 -4.00 -11.67 20.98
C ARG A 281 -5.51 -11.38 20.96
N ALA A 282 -6.19 -11.67 19.84
CA ALA A 282 -7.63 -11.49 19.69
C ALA A 282 -8.41 -12.41 20.66
N LEU A 283 -7.98 -13.63 20.79
CA LEU A 283 -8.58 -14.59 21.70
C LEU A 283 -8.35 -14.22 23.18
N GLN A 284 -7.12 -13.81 23.54
CA GLN A 284 -6.80 -13.37 24.92
C GLN A 284 -7.60 -12.15 25.33
N LEU A 285 -7.81 -11.16 24.43
CA LEU A 285 -8.58 -9.97 24.73
C LEU A 285 -10.08 -10.22 24.70
N GLY A 286 -10.56 -11.11 23.84
CA GLY A 286 -11.98 -11.46 23.71
C GLY A 286 -12.49 -12.33 24.86
N GLY A 287 -11.63 -13.20 25.44
CA GLY A 287 -11.96 -14.11 26.53
C GLY A 287 -12.09 -13.46 27.94
N ARG A 288 -12.09 -12.12 28.03
CA ARG A 288 -12.28 -11.39 29.29
C ARG A 288 -13.74 -11.27 29.75
N GLY A 289 -14.70 -11.81 28.99
CA GLY A 289 -16.12 -11.89 29.35
C GLY A 289 -16.46 -13.20 30.06
N ASP A 290 -17.74 -13.32 30.49
CA ASP A 290 -18.28 -14.52 31.20
C ASP A 290 -18.31 -15.81 30.37
N SER A 291 -17.90 -15.79 29.11
CA SER A 291 -17.87 -16.94 28.19
C SER A 291 -16.48 -17.19 27.64
N GLU A 292 -15.99 -18.40 27.80
CA GLU A 292 -14.75 -18.88 27.16
C GLU A 292 -14.89 -19.01 25.64
N TRP A 293 -16.11 -19.12 25.13
CA TRP A 293 -16.41 -19.32 23.73
C TRP A 293 -16.86 -18.02 23.07
N LEU A 294 -16.19 -17.67 21.99
CA LEU A 294 -16.48 -16.50 21.18
C LEU A 294 -17.02 -16.91 19.81
N HIS A 295 -17.94 -16.14 19.25
CA HIS A 295 -18.33 -16.35 17.84
C HIS A 295 -17.13 -16.06 16.91
N SER A 296 -16.92 -16.91 15.92
CA SER A 296 -15.79 -16.77 14.97
C SER A 296 -15.84 -15.43 14.23
N SER A 297 -17.05 -14.90 13.95
CA SER A 297 -17.22 -13.56 13.37
C SER A 297 -16.76 -12.45 14.30
N ALA A 298 -16.98 -12.57 15.61
CA ALA A 298 -16.51 -11.61 16.60
C ALA A 298 -14.99 -11.62 16.71
N VAL A 299 -14.37 -12.81 16.70
CA VAL A 299 -12.90 -12.96 16.68
C VAL A 299 -12.31 -12.32 15.42
N LYS A 300 -12.89 -12.58 14.25
CA LYS A 300 -12.46 -11.96 12.99
C LYS A 300 -12.56 -10.43 13.04
N SER A 301 -13.69 -9.90 13.51
CA SER A 301 -13.89 -8.46 13.66
C SER A 301 -12.90 -7.85 14.65
N HIS A 302 -12.54 -8.58 15.71
CA HIS A 302 -11.58 -8.15 16.70
C HIS A 302 -10.16 -8.11 16.09
N MET A 303 -9.76 -9.13 15.33
CA MET A 303 -8.49 -9.15 14.60
C MET A 303 -8.40 -7.97 13.62
N ARG A 304 -9.46 -7.69 12.85
CA ARG A 304 -9.49 -6.56 11.91
C ARG A 304 -9.47 -5.19 12.58
N ARG A 305 -9.97 -5.06 13.81
CA ARG A 305 -9.82 -3.81 14.59
C ARG A 305 -8.40 -3.60 15.11
N MET A 306 -7.68 -4.69 15.41
CA MET A 306 -6.29 -4.61 15.85
C MET A 306 -5.33 -4.43 14.68
N ASP A 307 -5.61 -5.09 13.56
CA ASP A 307 -4.87 -4.96 12.31
C ASP A 307 -5.85 -4.95 11.12
N PRO A 308 -6.23 -3.78 10.61
CA PRO A 308 -7.13 -3.65 9.46
C PRO A 308 -6.60 -4.30 8.18
N SER A 309 -5.29 -4.53 8.06
CA SER A 309 -4.68 -5.21 6.92
C SER A 309 -4.88 -6.73 6.93
N PHE A 310 -5.40 -7.29 8.05
CA PHE A 310 -5.63 -8.73 8.16
C PHE A 310 -6.68 -9.21 7.17
N SER A 311 -6.28 -10.17 6.33
CA SER A 311 -7.17 -10.87 5.41
C SER A 311 -6.75 -12.33 5.30
N GLU A 312 -7.64 -13.24 5.68
CA GLU A 312 -7.43 -14.68 5.53
C GLU A 312 -7.21 -15.08 4.07
N LYS A 313 -7.84 -14.34 3.14
CA LYS A 313 -7.67 -14.60 1.70
C LYS A 313 -6.28 -14.22 1.20
N ALA A 314 -5.72 -13.10 1.69
CA ALA A 314 -4.36 -12.68 1.38
C ALA A 314 -3.32 -13.70 1.88
N LEU A 315 -3.63 -14.41 2.97
CA LEU A 315 -2.80 -15.48 3.53
C LEU A 315 -2.99 -16.83 2.80
N GLY A 316 -3.91 -16.89 1.82
CA GLY A 316 -4.16 -18.07 0.99
C GLY A 316 -5.24 -19.02 1.52
N PHE A 317 -6.04 -18.60 2.52
CA PHE A 317 -7.16 -19.38 3.04
C PHE A 317 -8.46 -19.01 2.32
N ARG A 318 -9.34 -19.99 2.08
CA ARG A 318 -10.64 -19.77 1.42
C ARG A 318 -11.66 -19.15 2.36
N SER A 319 -11.50 -19.34 3.66
CA SER A 319 -12.42 -18.87 4.69
C SER A 319 -11.70 -18.65 6.02
N PHE A 320 -12.31 -17.87 6.90
CA PHE A 320 -11.78 -17.67 8.26
C PHE A 320 -11.79 -18.97 9.08
N SER A 321 -12.78 -19.87 8.86
CA SER A 321 -12.76 -21.19 9.50
C SER A 321 -11.57 -22.06 9.05
N GLU A 322 -11.14 -21.95 7.79
CA GLU A 322 -9.95 -22.65 7.31
C GLU A 322 -8.68 -22.07 7.95
N PHE A 323 -8.60 -20.76 8.12
CA PHE A 323 -7.51 -20.10 8.85
C PHE A 323 -7.46 -20.57 10.31
N LEU A 324 -8.61 -20.65 11.01
CA LEU A 324 -8.69 -21.14 12.37
C LEU A 324 -8.24 -22.63 12.49
N LYS A 325 -8.67 -23.46 11.54
CA LYS A 325 -8.26 -24.88 11.49
C LYS A 325 -6.76 -25.06 11.23
N ALA A 326 -6.16 -24.14 10.48
CA ALA A 326 -4.71 -24.14 10.24
C ALA A 326 -3.90 -23.70 11.47
N ASN A 327 -4.54 -23.00 12.42
CA ASN A 327 -3.96 -22.56 13.69
C ASN A 327 -4.58 -23.32 14.88
N ALA A 328 -4.79 -24.62 14.70
CA ALA A 328 -5.41 -25.49 15.72
C ALA A 328 -4.54 -25.70 16.98
N ASP A 329 -3.30 -25.28 16.94
CA ASP A 329 -2.36 -25.23 18.07
C ASP A 329 -2.71 -24.13 19.09
N ILE A 330 -3.33 -23.02 18.65
CA ILE A 330 -3.70 -21.89 19.50
C ILE A 330 -5.21 -21.66 19.63
N ALA A 331 -6.02 -22.17 18.70
CA ALA A 331 -7.46 -21.97 18.68
C ALA A 331 -8.23 -23.30 18.53
N VAL A 332 -9.26 -23.46 19.34
CA VAL A 332 -10.21 -24.58 19.20
C VAL A 332 -11.46 -24.05 18.52
N LEU A 333 -11.82 -24.62 17.37
CA LEU A 333 -13.02 -24.29 16.62
C LEU A 333 -14.08 -25.38 16.84
N GLU A 334 -15.27 -25.00 17.31
CA GLU A 334 -16.44 -25.84 17.39
C GLU A 334 -17.47 -25.37 16.36
N GLU A 335 -17.92 -26.29 15.52
CA GLU A 335 -18.90 -26.04 14.47
C GLU A 335 -20.19 -26.84 14.81
N THR A 336 -21.25 -26.14 15.23
CA THR A 336 -22.54 -26.73 15.56
C THR A 336 -23.62 -26.10 14.67
N GLY A 337 -23.99 -26.79 13.59
CA GLY A 337 -24.96 -26.29 12.62
C GLY A 337 -24.46 -25.02 11.90
N HIS A 338 -25.12 -23.88 12.17
CA HIS A 338 -24.71 -22.59 11.61
C HIS A 338 -23.80 -21.77 12.54
N GLU A 339 -23.64 -22.21 13.80
CA GLU A 339 -22.79 -21.52 14.76
C GLU A 339 -21.35 -22.01 14.69
N ARG A 340 -20.43 -21.09 14.75
CA ARG A 340 -19.00 -21.35 14.80
C ARG A 340 -18.41 -20.62 15.98
N LEU A 341 -18.07 -21.41 16.99
CA LEU A 341 -17.50 -20.91 18.24
C LEU A 341 -16.01 -21.20 18.28
N VAL A 342 -15.27 -20.26 18.84
CA VAL A 342 -13.81 -20.32 18.93
C VAL A 342 -13.39 -20.00 20.36
N ARG A 343 -12.44 -20.74 20.89
CA ARG A 343 -11.77 -20.40 22.15
C ARG A 343 -10.25 -20.55 22.00
N ALA A 344 -9.52 -19.91 22.89
CA ALA A 344 -8.09 -20.16 23.00
C ALA A 344 -7.86 -21.63 23.42
N ARG A 345 -6.78 -22.22 22.95
CA ARG A 345 -6.30 -23.50 23.41
C ARG A 345 -5.39 -23.26 24.61
N ASP A 346 -5.68 -23.94 25.73
CA ASP A 346 -4.84 -23.93 26.95
C ASP A 346 -3.48 -24.59 26.70
#